data_5af2589fbf6728b5bc88095e4ac763e3
#
_entry.id   5af2589fbf6728b5bc88095e4ac763e3
#
_cell.length_a   1.000
_cell.length_b   1.000
_cell.length_c   1.000
_cell.angle_alpha   90.00
_cell.angle_beta   90.00
_cell.angle_gamma   90.00
#
_symmetry.space_group_name_H-M   'P 1'
#
loop_
_entity.id
_entity.type
_entity.pdbx_description
1 polymer ?
#
loop_
_entity_poly.entity_id
_entity_poly.type
_entity_poly.pdbx_seq_one_letter_code
_entity_poly.pdbx_strand_id
1 'polypeptide(L)'
;TLGMRAARGEWVMVLSPDTLPVDDQWLYHISQSLIEGNDMVMAYYNYDDDGSLVARRAIFDRVCDLATRMEAWEDGLVMGCLPSAWAVRKSWFLSENGFADSVNLAFGEEAVFACLHADTERTALLCSPSTRLVEALPSADVLQTRRMRACEVMHFLAHPLRRYRQQDMWASIATYAFVLCQLAYLIGRLVMDIHHGLYTFALLPTDIISVVLWGVGLTLSVVMVRLGLRTLDERKYGAYIYLYELLRPLHAIATELERS
;
A
#
# COMPACT_ATOMS: atom_id res chain seq x y z
N THR A 1 4.17 -16.15 19.33
CA THR A 1 5.15 -16.11 20.48
C THR A 1 5.74 -17.49 20.80
N LEU A 2 4.95 -18.59 20.85
CA LEU A 2 5.48 -19.95 21.16
C LEU A 2 6.54 -20.40 20.16
N GLY A 3 6.30 -20.24 18.85
CA GLY A 3 7.26 -20.57 17.81
C GLY A 3 8.59 -19.80 17.95
N MET A 4 8.51 -18.50 18.30
CA MET A 4 9.69 -17.67 18.57
C MET A 4 10.52 -18.22 19.73
N ARG A 5 9.89 -18.63 20.81
CA ARG A 5 10.58 -19.24 21.98
C ARG A 5 11.22 -20.58 21.62
N ALA A 6 10.55 -21.39 20.82
CA ALA A 6 11.02 -22.71 20.40
C ALA A 6 12.14 -22.66 19.34
N ALA A 7 12.26 -21.59 18.58
CA ALA A 7 13.30 -21.41 17.57
C ALA A 7 14.70 -21.51 18.19
N ARG A 8 15.61 -22.20 17.50
CA ARG A 8 17.02 -22.39 17.97
C ARG A 8 17.97 -21.32 17.43
N GLY A 9 17.61 -20.65 16.33
CA GLY A 9 18.41 -19.62 15.71
C GLY A 9 18.36 -18.29 16.45
N GLU A 10 19.33 -17.44 16.21
CA GLU A 10 19.36 -16.04 16.66
C GLU A 10 18.29 -15.21 15.93
N TRP A 11 18.07 -15.52 14.67
CA TRP A 11 17.07 -14.90 13.82
C TRP A 11 15.91 -15.85 13.55
N VAL A 12 14.71 -15.32 13.54
CA VAL A 12 13.50 -16.03 13.16
C VAL A 12 12.85 -15.33 11.99
N MET A 13 12.68 -16.08 10.90
CA MET A 13 12.02 -15.60 9.69
C MET A 13 10.61 -16.15 9.62
N VAL A 14 9.68 -15.30 9.23
CA VAL A 14 8.26 -15.64 9.05
C VAL A 14 7.93 -15.52 7.58
N LEU A 15 7.44 -16.62 7.01
CA LEU A 15 7.00 -16.73 5.62
C LEU A 15 5.62 -17.36 5.59
N SER A 16 4.76 -16.89 4.69
CA SER A 16 3.52 -17.59 4.36
C SER A 16 3.85 -18.86 3.55
N PRO A 17 3.13 -19.97 3.74
CA PRO A 17 3.35 -21.18 2.96
C PRO A 17 3.08 -21.00 1.46
N ASP A 18 2.34 -19.97 1.08
CA ASP A 18 1.97 -19.66 -0.31
C ASP A 18 2.96 -18.68 -0.98
N THR A 19 4.08 -18.33 -0.31
CA THR A 19 5.09 -17.43 -0.85
C THR A 19 6.32 -18.16 -1.34
N LEU A 20 6.83 -17.74 -2.50
CA LEU A 20 8.04 -18.27 -3.11
C LEU A 20 9.05 -17.14 -3.41
N PRO A 21 10.34 -17.37 -3.17
CA PRO A 21 11.39 -16.45 -3.61
C PRO A 21 11.45 -16.37 -5.14
N VAL A 22 11.70 -15.18 -5.67
CA VAL A 22 11.91 -14.97 -7.11
C VAL A 22 13.34 -15.33 -7.50
N ASP A 23 14.29 -15.17 -6.57
CA ASP A 23 15.73 -15.44 -6.77
C ASP A 23 16.17 -16.62 -5.94
N ASP A 24 16.95 -17.54 -6.52
CA ASP A 24 17.48 -18.72 -5.85
C ASP A 24 18.46 -18.34 -4.70
N GLN A 25 19.07 -17.16 -4.77
CA GLN A 25 19.96 -16.61 -3.73
C GLN A 25 19.25 -15.69 -2.74
N TRP A 26 17.93 -15.69 -2.74
CA TRP A 26 17.10 -14.82 -1.90
C TRP A 26 17.52 -14.82 -0.42
N LEU A 27 17.75 -16.00 0.16
CA LEU A 27 18.17 -16.12 1.55
C LEU A 27 19.55 -15.48 1.80
N TYR A 28 20.47 -15.59 0.83
CA TYR A 28 21.76 -14.93 0.90
C TYR A 28 21.60 -13.39 0.92
N HIS A 29 20.79 -12.84 0.03
CA HIS A 29 20.56 -11.40 -0.01
C HIS A 29 19.92 -10.86 1.28
N ILE A 30 18.95 -11.59 1.84
CA ILE A 30 18.35 -11.21 3.13
C ILE A 30 19.37 -11.33 4.27
N SER A 31 20.20 -12.36 4.27
CA SER A 31 21.18 -12.60 5.34
C SER A 31 22.19 -11.47 5.50
N GLN A 32 22.51 -10.73 4.44
CA GLN A 32 23.40 -9.58 4.52
C GLN A 32 22.84 -8.53 5.50
N SER A 33 21.56 -8.20 5.37
CA SER A 33 20.89 -7.24 6.26
C SER A 33 20.73 -7.74 7.69
N LEU A 34 20.71 -9.07 7.90
CA LEU A 34 20.68 -9.64 9.25
C LEU A 34 22.02 -9.43 9.99
N ILE A 35 23.13 -9.39 9.25
CA ILE A 35 24.49 -9.24 9.80
C ILE A 35 24.79 -7.77 10.11
N GLU A 36 24.20 -6.82 9.40
CA GLU A 36 24.46 -5.38 9.48
C GLU A 36 24.01 -4.70 10.78
N GLY A 37 23.60 -5.46 11.79
CA GLY A 37 23.23 -4.92 13.11
C GLY A 37 21.75 -4.55 13.24
N ASN A 38 20.93 -4.90 12.28
CA ASN A 38 19.49 -4.73 12.36
C ASN A 38 18.87 -5.65 13.43
N ASP A 39 17.72 -5.26 13.94
CA ASP A 39 16.88 -6.10 14.82
C ASP A 39 15.70 -6.70 14.06
N MET A 40 15.29 -6.04 12.98
CA MET A 40 14.21 -6.50 12.11
C MET A 40 14.58 -6.29 10.64
N VAL A 41 14.15 -7.21 9.80
CA VAL A 41 14.25 -7.11 8.34
C VAL A 41 12.89 -7.41 7.73
N MET A 42 12.42 -6.54 6.87
CA MET A 42 11.18 -6.69 6.12
C MET A 42 11.51 -6.74 4.64
N ALA A 43 10.98 -7.71 3.92
CA ALA A 43 11.13 -7.80 2.47
C ALA A 43 9.79 -7.55 1.77
N TYR A 44 9.87 -6.93 0.61
CA TYR A 44 8.70 -6.73 -0.24
C TYR A 44 8.23 -8.07 -0.83
N TYR A 45 6.91 -8.26 -0.83
CA TYR A 45 6.29 -9.35 -1.57
C TYR A 45 5.03 -8.88 -2.30
N ASN A 46 4.72 -9.53 -3.40
CA ASN A 46 3.55 -9.24 -4.20
C ASN A 46 2.90 -10.53 -4.70
N TYR A 47 1.77 -10.40 -5.37
CA TYR A 47 1.04 -11.53 -5.93
C TYR A 47 1.60 -11.97 -7.28
N ASP A 48 1.42 -13.24 -7.61
CA ASP A 48 1.68 -13.75 -8.95
C ASP A 48 0.69 -13.16 -9.96
N ASP A 49 1.19 -12.78 -11.14
CA ASP A 49 0.38 -12.20 -12.21
C ASP A 49 -0.11 -13.30 -13.16
N ASP A 50 -1.27 -13.86 -12.87
CA ASP A 50 -1.97 -14.82 -13.73
C ASP A 50 -2.60 -14.17 -14.98
N GLY A 51 -2.41 -12.86 -15.17
CA GLY A 51 -2.96 -12.07 -16.27
C GLY A 51 -4.40 -11.60 -16.05
N SER A 52 -5.05 -11.97 -14.94
CA SER A 52 -6.40 -11.53 -14.61
C SER A 52 -6.44 -10.06 -14.19
N LEU A 53 -7.61 -9.43 -14.32
CA LEU A 53 -7.82 -8.06 -13.83
C LEU A 53 -7.73 -8.00 -12.29
N VAL A 54 -8.08 -9.08 -11.61
CA VAL A 54 -8.01 -9.19 -10.15
C VAL A 54 -6.55 -9.20 -9.70
N ALA A 55 -5.69 -10.03 -10.33
CA ALA A 55 -4.25 -10.06 -10.05
C ALA A 55 -3.62 -8.69 -10.25
N ARG A 56 -3.83 -8.10 -11.42
CA ARG A 56 -3.29 -6.76 -11.75
C ARG A 56 -3.72 -5.69 -10.77
N ARG A 57 -4.98 -5.72 -10.34
CA ARG A 57 -5.48 -4.81 -9.32
C ARG A 57 -4.83 -5.05 -7.96
N ALA A 58 -4.71 -6.30 -7.53
CA ALA A 58 -4.10 -6.65 -6.26
C ALA A 58 -2.61 -6.24 -6.21
N ILE A 59 -1.88 -6.47 -7.30
CA ILE A 59 -0.48 -6.05 -7.44
C ILE A 59 -0.35 -4.52 -7.40
N PHE A 60 -1.22 -3.80 -8.12
CA PHE A 60 -1.24 -2.34 -8.09
C PHE A 60 -1.48 -1.80 -6.67
N ASP A 61 -2.49 -2.32 -5.96
CA ASP A 61 -2.81 -1.92 -4.59
C ASP A 61 -1.62 -2.17 -3.65
N ARG A 62 -0.87 -3.26 -3.85
CA ARG A 62 0.33 -3.59 -3.06
C ARG A 62 1.48 -2.61 -3.30
N VAL A 63 1.69 -2.20 -4.55
CA VAL A 63 2.71 -1.18 -4.89
C VAL A 63 2.36 0.17 -4.28
N CYS A 64 1.08 0.56 -4.31
CA CYS A 64 0.62 1.78 -3.65
C CYS A 64 0.78 1.71 -2.11
N ASP A 65 0.48 0.57 -1.50
CA ASP A 65 0.70 0.35 -0.05
C ASP A 65 2.19 0.47 0.32
N LEU A 66 3.08 -0.10 -0.51
CA LEU A 66 4.52 0.06 -0.32
C LEU A 66 4.94 1.53 -0.43
N ALA A 67 4.43 2.28 -1.41
CA ALA A 67 4.77 3.69 -1.56
C ALA A 67 4.39 4.50 -0.30
N THR A 68 3.21 4.26 0.27
CA THR A 68 2.78 4.88 1.54
C THR A 68 3.69 4.50 2.72
N ARG A 69 4.16 3.24 2.76
CA ARG A 69 5.12 2.79 3.79
C ARG A 69 6.49 3.45 3.64
N MET A 70 6.95 3.62 2.40
CA MET A 70 8.22 4.30 2.13
C MET A 70 8.16 5.79 2.49
N GLU A 71 7.03 6.46 2.27
CA GLU A 71 6.81 7.84 2.71
C GLU A 71 6.93 7.94 4.24
N ALA A 72 6.26 7.06 4.98
CA ALA A 72 6.39 7.01 6.44
C ALA A 72 7.83 6.70 6.88
N TRP A 73 8.53 5.84 6.14
CA TRP A 73 9.92 5.48 6.40
C TRP A 73 10.87 6.67 6.27
N GLU A 74 10.69 7.53 5.26
CA GLU A 74 11.47 8.75 5.09
C GLU A 74 11.31 9.72 6.26
N ASP A 75 10.14 9.69 6.91
CA ASP A 75 9.87 10.47 8.14
C ASP A 75 10.32 9.74 9.43
N GLY A 76 11.07 8.66 9.31
CA GLY A 76 11.61 7.89 10.44
C GLY A 76 10.59 6.96 11.11
N LEU A 77 9.45 6.66 10.45
CA LEU A 77 8.38 5.85 11.02
C LEU A 77 8.24 4.49 10.31
N VAL A 78 8.15 3.42 11.08
CA VAL A 78 7.89 2.07 10.57
C VAL A 78 6.39 1.83 10.54
N MET A 79 5.79 1.75 9.35
CA MET A 79 4.34 1.55 9.17
C MET A 79 3.96 0.06 9.18
N GLY A 80 4.52 -0.70 10.11
CA GLY A 80 4.27 -2.13 10.28
C GLY A 80 4.94 -2.99 9.21
N CYS A 81 4.88 -4.29 9.40
CA CYS A 81 5.29 -5.27 8.39
C CYS A 81 4.08 -5.97 7.76
N LEU A 82 4.34 -6.61 6.64
CA LEU A 82 3.36 -7.48 5.99
C LEU A 82 3.38 -8.86 6.68
N PRO A 83 2.30 -9.64 6.64
CA PRO A 83 2.17 -10.94 7.32
C PRO A 83 3.21 -11.98 6.89
N SER A 84 3.86 -11.76 5.77
CA SER A 84 4.92 -12.61 5.24
C SER A 84 6.17 -11.79 4.97
N ALA A 85 7.29 -12.47 4.73
CA ALA A 85 8.56 -11.85 4.33
C ALA A 85 9.17 -10.90 5.38
N TRP A 86 9.18 -11.29 6.65
CA TRP A 86 9.90 -10.56 7.68
C TRP A 86 10.74 -11.47 8.57
N ALA A 87 11.82 -10.94 9.06
CA ALA A 87 12.70 -11.61 9.98
C ALA A 87 12.96 -10.71 11.18
N VAL A 88 13.14 -11.30 12.35
CA VAL A 88 13.38 -10.59 13.60
C VAL A 88 14.44 -11.28 14.43
N ARG A 89 15.30 -10.48 15.09
CA ARG A 89 16.26 -10.97 16.08
C ARG A 89 15.50 -11.47 17.30
N LYS A 90 15.62 -12.77 17.61
CA LYS A 90 14.87 -13.43 18.68
C LYS A 90 15.03 -12.74 20.04
N SER A 91 16.27 -12.36 20.39
CA SER A 91 16.57 -11.69 21.66
C SER A 91 15.81 -10.36 21.79
N TRP A 92 15.83 -9.53 20.75
CA TRP A 92 15.12 -8.27 20.72
C TRP A 92 13.60 -8.47 20.77
N PHE A 93 13.04 -9.38 19.97
CA PHE A 93 11.60 -9.68 20.01
C PHE A 93 11.13 -10.09 21.41
N LEU A 94 11.94 -10.86 22.14
CA LEU A 94 11.59 -11.31 23.48
C LEU A 94 11.78 -10.20 24.54
N SER A 95 12.76 -9.28 24.36
CA SER A 95 12.95 -8.13 25.25
C SER A 95 11.80 -7.14 25.16
N GLU A 96 11.18 -6.99 23.97
CA GLU A 96 9.98 -6.16 23.75
C GLU A 96 8.68 -6.89 24.11
N ASN A 97 8.72 -7.99 24.85
CA ASN A 97 7.59 -8.83 25.25
C ASN A 97 6.80 -9.47 24.07
N GLY A 98 7.38 -9.46 22.86
CA GLY A 98 6.76 -10.06 21.68
C GLY A 98 5.41 -9.44 21.33
N PHE A 99 4.38 -10.27 21.13
CA PHE A 99 3.04 -9.81 20.76
C PHE A 99 2.13 -9.49 21.94
N ALA A 100 2.69 -9.06 23.10
CA ALA A 100 1.88 -8.77 24.28
C ALA A 100 0.89 -7.60 24.05
N ASP A 101 1.31 -6.58 23.30
CA ASP A 101 0.50 -5.39 23.01
C ASP A 101 -0.66 -5.66 22.03
N SER A 102 -0.64 -6.81 21.35
CA SER A 102 -1.63 -7.21 20.34
C SER A 102 -2.42 -8.46 20.69
N VAL A 103 -2.44 -8.87 21.98
CA VAL A 103 -3.13 -10.10 22.44
C VAL A 103 -4.62 -10.13 22.10
N ASN A 104 -5.26 -8.97 21.98
CA ASN A 104 -6.68 -8.85 21.63
C ASN A 104 -6.94 -8.87 20.10
N LEU A 105 -5.88 -8.92 19.28
CA LEU A 105 -6.02 -9.02 17.84
C LEU A 105 -6.10 -10.49 17.41
N ALA A 106 -7.01 -10.78 16.49
CA ALA A 106 -7.10 -12.08 15.86
C ALA A 106 -6.03 -12.28 14.76
N PHE A 107 -5.44 -11.19 14.28
CA PHE A 107 -4.44 -11.15 13.19
C PHE A 107 -3.79 -9.76 13.13
N GLY A 108 -2.60 -9.66 12.48
CA GLY A 108 -1.87 -8.40 12.28
C GLY A 108 -1.01 -8.01 13.49
N GLU A 109 -0.79 -8.94 14.42
CA GLU A 109 0.10 -8.75 15.56
C GLU A 109 1.53 -8.38 15.14
N GLU A 110 2.00 -8.90 14.01
CA GLU A 110 3.30 -8.55 13.44
C GLU A 110 3.37 -7.08 13.00
N ALA A 111 2.29 -6.59 12.39
CA ALA A 111 2.22 -5.20 11.94
C ALA A 111 2.21 -4.24 13.14
N VAL A 112 1.44 -4.55 14.18
CA VAL A 112 1.38 -3.75 15.42
C VAL A 112 2.73 -3.77 16.12
N PHE A 113 3.35 -4.95 16.25
CA PHE A 113 4.68 -5.09 16.85
C PHE A 113 5.70 -4.21 16.13
N ALA A 114 5.77 -4.28 14.81
CA ALA A 114 6.69 -3.44 14.04
C ALA A 114 6.42 -1.95 14.21
N CYS A 115 5.15 -1.52 14.24
CA CYS A 115 4.80 -0.11 14.44
C CYS A 115 5.17 0.44 15.82
N LEU A 116 5.16 -0.40 16.85
CA LEU A 116 5.41 0.03 18.23
C LEU A 116 6.88 -0.02 18.61
N HIS A 117 7.62 -0.99 18.09
CA HIS A 117 8.98 -1.31 18.59
C HIS A 117 10.07 -1.14 17.53
N ALA A 118 9.75 -1.19 16.22
CA ALA A 118 10.75 -1.03 15.18
C ALA A 118 11.03 0.45 14.90
N ASP A 119 12.30 0.77 14.64
CA ASP A 119 12.75 2.06 14.15
C ASP A 119 13.48 1.90 12.81
N THR A 120 13.62 2.98 12.06
CA THR A 120 14.25 2.96 10.73
C THR A 120 15.78 2.81 10.78
N GLU A 121 16.41 3.03 11.94
CA GLU A 121 17.86 2.90 12.10
C GLU A 121 18.29 1.45 12.30
N ARG A 122 17.44 0.62 12.94
CA ARG A 122 17.70 -0.79 13.26
C ARG A 122 16.78 -1.76 12.53
N THR A 123 16.06 -1.28 11.54
CA THR A 123 15.19 -2.09 10.69
C THR A 123 15.60 -1.93 9.24
N ALA A 124 15.68 -3.01 8.47
CA ALA A 124 15.90 -2.95 7.03
C ALA A 124 14.61 -3.22 6.26
N LEU A 125 14.28 -2.34 5.30
CA LEU A 125 13.20 -2.53 4.35
C LEU A 125 13.78 -2.87 2.97
N LEU A 126 13.67 -4.13 2.56
CA LEU A 126 14.26 -4.67 1.34
C LEU A 126 13.25 -4.67 0.20
N CYS A 127 13.50 -3.81 -0.78
CA CYS A 127 12.62 -3.63 -1.95
C CYS A 127 13.33 -3.97 -3.27
N SER A 128 14.47 -4.71 -3.23
CA SER A 128 15.15 -5.10 -4.46
C SER A 128 14.49 -6.31 -5.13
N PRO A 129 14.58 -6.45 -6.46
CA PRO A 129 14.06 -7.63 -7.16
C PRO A 129 14.63 -8.96 -6.62
N SER A 130 15.90 -8.98 -6.18
CA SER A 130 16.56 -10.18 -5.63
C SER A 130 16.04 -10.58 -4.24
N THR A 131 15.44 -9.66 -3.50
CA THR A 131 14.84 -9.93 -2.18
C THR A 131 13.32 -10.09 -2.23
N ARG A 132 12.71 -9.98 -3.41
CA ARG A 132 11.28 -10.09 -3.61
C ARG A 132 10.78 -11.52 -3.42
N LEU A 133 9.61 -11.62 -2.79
CA LEU A 133 8.81 -12.83 -2.75
C LEU A 133 7.55 -12.67 -3.62
N VAL A 134 7.06 -13.77 -4.15
CA VAL A 134 5.81 -13.85 -4.87
C VAL A 134 4.87 -14.78 -4.13
N GLU A 135 3.64 -14.33 -3.90
CA GLU A 135 2.57 -15.09 -3.28
C GLU A 135 1.56 -15.52 -4.34
N ALA A 136 1.09 -16.75 -4.28
CA ALA A 136 -0.01 -17.19 -5.13
C ALA A 136 -1.24 -16.30 -4.91
N LEU A 137 -1.89 -15.86 -6.01
CA LEU A 137 -3.05 -14.98 -5.91
C LEU A 137 -4.19 -15.68 -5.17
N PRO A 138 -4.62 -15.17 -4.00
CA PRO A 138 -5.76 -15.73 -3.29
C PRO A 138 -7.08 -15.41 -4.00
N SER A 139 -8.15 -16.13 -3.63
CA SER A 139 -9.48 -15.82 -4.13
C SER A 139 -9.92 -14.38 -3.80
N ALA A 140 -10.87 -13.85 -4.56
CA ALA A 140 -11.38 -12.49 -4.35
C ALA A 140 -11.92 -12.28 -2.92
N ASP A 141 -12.60 -13.27 -2.34
CA ASP A 141 -13.12 -13.20 -0.97
C ASP A 141 -12.00 -13.14 0.08
N VAL A 142 -10.90 -13.87 -0.15
CA VAL A 142 -9.73 -13.80 0.74
C VAL A 142 -9.03 -12.45 0.61
N LEU A 143 -8.92 -11.91 -0.61
CA LEU A 143 -8.37 -10.56 -0.82
C LEU A 143 -9.20 -9.49 -0.12
N GLN A 144 -10.53 -9.56 -0.21
CA GLN A 144 -11.43 -8.66 0.50
C GLN A 144 -11.27 -8.79 2.02
N THR A 145 -11.25 -10.01 2.54
CA THR A 145 -11.01 -10.27 3.96
C THR A 145 -9.66 -9.68 4.42
N ARG A 146 -8.60 -9.82 3.63
CA ARG A 146 -7.28 -9.22 3.93
C ARG A 146 -7.33 -7.70 3.98
N ARG A 147 -8.10 -7.06 3.07
CA ARG A 147 -8.30 -5.60 3.10
C ARG A 147 -9.03 -5.15 4.35
N MET A 148 -10.10 -5.83 4.72
CA MET A 148 -10.84 -5.54 5.96
C MET A 148 -9.95 -5.68 7.19
N ARG A 149 -9.17 -6.74 7.29
CA ARG A 149 -8.19 -6.97 8.36
C ARG A 149 -7.14 -5.87 8.43
N ALA A 150 -6.60 -5.44 7.28
CA ALA A 150 -5.67 -4.32 7.25
C ALA A 150 -6.29 -3.01 7.77
N CYS A 151 -7.59 -2.77 7.52
CA CYS A 151 -8.30 -1.63 8.08
C CYS A 151 -8.49 -1.75 9.61
N GLU A 152 -8.75 -2.94 10.14
CA GLU A 152 -8.87 -3.18 11.58
C GLU A 152 -7.54 -2.92 12.30
N VAL A 153 -6.43 -3.43 11.78
CA VAL A 153 -5.10 -3.20 12.33
C VAL A 153 -4.78 -1.71 12.42
N MET A 154 -5.27 -0.89 11.47
CA MET A 154 -5.03 0.56 11.50
C MET A 154 -5.57 1.27 12.75
N HIS A 155 -6.54 0.69 13.47
CA HIS A 155 -7.02 1.26 14.74
C HIS A 155 -6.02 1.13 15.87
N PHE A 156 -5.17 0.11 15.80
CA PHE A 156 -4.12 -0.13 16.79
C PHE A 156 -2.83 0.62 16.49
N LEU A 157 -2.72 1.21 15.30
CA LEU A 157 -1.53 2.00 14.93
C LEU A 157 -1.47 3.31 15.70
N ALA A 158 -0.26 3.76 16.00
CA ALA A 158 -0.01 5.08 16.57
C ALA A 158 -0.57 6.20 15.69
N HIS A 159 -0.99 7.30 16.32
CA HIS A 159 -1.65 8.43 15.67
C HIS A 159 -0.90 8.97 14.42
N PRO A 160 0.44 9.14 14.43
CA PRO A 160 1.15 9.64 13.24
C PRO A 160 1.02 8.69 12.03
N LEU A 161 1.02 7.37 12.25
CA LEU A 161 0.93 6.39 11.15
C LEU A 161 -0.46 6.37 10.49
N ARG A 162 -1.53 6.60 11.25
CA ARG A 162 -2.89 6.73 10.69
C ARG A 162 -2.99 7.89 9.69
N ARG A 163 -2.22 8.95 9.92
CA ARG A 163 -2.23 10.16 9.12
C ARG A 163 -1.89 9.87 7.65
N TYR A 164 -0.87 9.06 7.37
CA TYR A 164 -0.46 8.73 5.99
C TYR A 164 -1.61 8.10 5.20
N ARG A 165 -2.27 7.10 5.76
CA ARG A 165 -3.40 6.46 5.11
C ARG A 165 -4.61 7.38 4.99
N GLN A 166 -4.88 8.20 6.00
CA GLN A 166 -5.95 9.19 5.95
C GLN A 166 -5.69 10.27 4.92
N GLN A 167 -4.44 10.74 4.76
CA GLN A 167 -4.07 11.71 3.74
C GLN A 167 -4.36 11.18 2.33
N ASP A 168 -3.99 9.94 2.05
CA ASP A 168 -4.24 9.28 0.78
C ASP A 168 -5.76 9.17 0.47
N MET A 169 -6.54 8.82 1.48
CA MET A 169 -8.01 8.78 1.38
C MET A 169 -8.60 10.17 1.16
N TRP A 170 -8.19 11.18 1.93
CA TRP A 170 -8.70 12.55 1.80
C TRP A 170 -8.28 13.20 0.48
N ALA A 171 -7.06 13.00 0.01
CA ALA A 171 -6.59 13.46 -1.29
C ALA A 171 -7.45 12.87 -2.42
N SER A 172 -7.77 11.59 -2.30
CA SER A 172 -8.65 10.89 -3.25
C SER A 172 -10.07 11.45 -3.24
N ILE A 173 -10.67 11.64 -2.06
CA ILE A 173 -12.02 12.23 -1.90
C ILE A 173 -12.04 13.65 -2.46
N ALA A 174 -11.03 14.47 -2.14
CA ALA A 174 -10.92 15.84 -2.64
C ALA A 174 -10.84 15.88 -4.18
N THR A 175 -10.10 14.97 -4.79
CA THR A 175 -10.01 14.85 -6.26
C THR A 175 -11.37 14.57 -6.89
N TYR A 176 -12.15 13.62 -6.34
CA TYR A 176 -13.51 13.34 -6.85
C TYR A 176 -14.49 14.48 -6.59
N ALA A 177 -14.43 15.09 -5.41
CA ALA A 177 -15.26 16.26 -5.10
C ALA A 177 -14.99 17.39 -6.09
N PHE A 178 -13.71 17.64 -6.40
CA PHE A 178 -13.32 18.62 -7.40
C PHE A 178 -13.90 18.31 -8.78
N VAL A 179 -13.75 17.06 -9.26
CA VAL A 179 -14.27 16.63 -10.57
C VAL A 179 -15.78 16.75 -10.63
N LEU A 180 -16.50 16.34 -9.57
CA LEU A 180 -17.95 16.45 -9.49
C LEU A 180 -18.42 17.91 -9.47
N CYS A 181 -17.77 18.77 -8.71
CA CYS A 181 -18.06 20.21 -8.68
C CYS A 181 -17.84 20.87 -10.05
N GLN A 182 -16.73 20.50 -10.72
CA GLN A 182 -16.43 21.00 -12.05
C GLN A 182 -17.48 20.55 -13.09
N LEU A 183 -17.89 19.29 -13.02
CA LEU A 183 -18.94 18.75 -13.90
C LEU A 183 -20.28 19.43 -13.65
N ALA A 184 -20.69 19.60 -12.39
CA ALA A 184 -21.91 20.29 -12.02
C ALA A 184 -21.91 21.75 -12.49
N TYR A 185 -20.77 22.44 -12.36
CA TYR A 185 -20.60 23.81 -12.85
C TYR A 185 -20.76 23.89 -14.38
N LEU A 186 -20.12 22.99 -15.14
CA LEU A 186 -20.24 22.94 -16.61
C LEU A 186 -21.66 22.65 -17.07
N ILE A 187 -22.35 21.71 -16.41
CA ILE A 187 -23.76 21.40 -16.69
C ILE A 187 -24.64 22.60 -16.37
N GLY A 188 -24.45 23.25 -15.22
CA GLY A 188 -25.21 24.43 -14.83
C GLY A 188 -25.07 25.57 -15.86
N ARG A 189 -23.84 25.83 -16.32
CA ARG A 189 -23.58 26.81 -17.39
C ARG A 189 -24.30 26.44 -18.68
N LEU A 190 -24.19 25.20 -19.12
CA LEU A 190 -24.83 24.72 -20.34
C LEU A 190 -26.37 24.93 -20.27
N VAL A 191 -26.99 24.62 -19.13
CA VAL A 191 -28.41 24.84 -18.91
C VAL A 191 -28.77 26.32 -18.97
N MET A 192 -27.96 27.20 -18.37
CA MET A 192 -28.15 28.65 -18.40
C MET A 192 -27.98 29.21 -19.81
N ASP A 193 -26.98 28.79 -20.57
CA ASP A 193 -26.74 29.21 -21.95
C ASP A 193 -27.95 28.83 -22.86
N ILE A 194 -28.46 27.60 -22.73
CA ILE A 194 -29.65 27.13 -23.44
C ILE A 194 -30.89 27.98 -23.06
N HIS A 195 -31.06 28.28 -21.75
CA HIS A 195 -32.20 29.09 -21.30
C HIS A 195 -32.16 30.52 -21.86
N HIS A 196 -30.98 31.07 -22.05
CA HIS A 196 -30.77 32.38 -22.66
C HIS A 196 -30.73 32.36 -24.19
N GLY A 197 -31.02 31.21 -24.82
CA GLY A 197 -30.99 31.05 -26.27
C GLY A 197 -29.60 31.08 -26.91
N LEU A 198 -28.58 30.93 -26.11
CA LEU A 198 -27.20 30.83 -26.56
C LEU A 198 -26.86 29.34 -26.83
N TYR A 199 -26.85 28.95 -28.09
CA TYR A 199 -26.53 27.55 -28.47
C TYR A 199 -25.04 27.30 -28.71
N THR A 200 -24.18 28.26 -28.34
CA THR A 200 -22.74 28.15 -28.47
C THR A 200 -22.09 27.96 -27.10
N PHE A 201 -21.83 26.71 -26.72
CA PHE A 201 -21.06 26.39 -25.51
C PHE A 201 -19.60 26.74 -25.75
N ALA A 202 -19.10 27.79 -25.13
CA ALA A 202 -17.70 28.16 -25.16
C ALA A 202 -17.02 27.81 -23.82
N LEU A 203 -15.96 26.99 -23.86
CA LEU A 203 -15.12 26.73 -22.70
C LEU A 203 -14.39 28.02 -22.30
N LEU A 204 -14.50 28.41 -21.05
CA LEU A 204 -13.72 29.51 -20.50
C LEU A 204 -12.26 29.05 -20.27
N PRO A 205 -11.30 29.98 -20.31
CA PRO A 205 -9.90 29.65 -19.98
C PRO A 205 -9.73 28.97 -18.61
N THR A 206 -10.58 29.33 -17.64
CA THR A 206 -10.60 28.70 -16.30
C THR A 206 -11.00 27.24 -16.34
N ASP A 207 -11.92 26.86 -17.23
CA ASP A 207 -12.39 25.48 -17.40
C ASP A 207 -11.25 24.64 -17.98
N ILE A 208 -10.54 25.18 -18.97
CA ILE A 208 -9.40 24.54 -19.61
C ILE A 208 -8.27 24.34 -18.60
N ILE A 209 -7.93 25.40 -17.82
CA ILE A 209 -6.88 25.34 -16.80
C ILE A 209 -7.20 24.27 -15.75
N SER A 210 -8.44 24.18 -15.25
CA SER A 210 -8.82 23.21 -14.23
C SER A 210 -8.73 21.77 -14.74
N VAL A 211 -9.15 21.50 -15.97
CA VAL A 211 -9.04 20.17 -16.60
C VAL A 211 -7.56 19.80 -16.84
N VAL A 212 -6.76 20.75 -17.28
CA VAL A 212 -5.32 20.54 -17.50
C VAL A 212 -4.61 20.24 -16.18
N LEU A 213 -4.86 21.01 -15.12
CA LEU A 213 -4.27 20.76 -13.79
C LEU A 213 -4.64 19.40 -13.25
N TRP A 214 -5.90 18.98 -13.38
CA TRP A 214 -6.33 17.65 -12.99
C TRP A 214 -5.63 16.55 -13.80
N GLY A 215 -5.54 16.73 -15.13
CA GLY A 215 -4.85 15.79 -16.02
C GLY A 215 -3.36 15.66 -15.71
N VAL A 216 -2.69 16.78 -15.37
CA VAL A 216 -1.30 16.79 -14.92
C VAL A 216 -1.15 16.02 -13.60
N GLY A 217 -2.02 16.27 -12.61
CA GLY A 217 -2.01 15.55 -11.33
C GLY A 217 -2.17 14.05 -11.51
N LEU A 218 -3.16 13.61 -12.29
CA LEU A 218 -3.37 12.19 -12.62
C LEU A 218 -2.15 11.58 -13.33
N THR A 219 -1.56 12.32 -14.27
CA THR A 219 -0.38 11.84 -15.00
C THR A 219 0.82 11.68 -14.09
N LEU A 220 1.06 12.63 -13.18
CA LEU A 220 2.14 12.54 -12.19
C LEU A 220 1.95 11.34 -11.26
N SER A 221 0.75 11.11 -10.75
CA SER A 221 0.44 9.92 -9.93
C SER A 221 0.75 8.62 -10.69
N VAL A 222 0.29 8.51 -11.94
CA VAL A 222 0.57 7.35 -12.79
C VAL A 222 2.06 7.18 -13.07
N VAL A 223 2.80 8.27 -13.25
CA VAL A 223 4.26 8.21 -13.46
C VAL A 223 4.95 7.66 -12.21
N MET A 224 4.57 8.10 -11.01
CA MET A 224 5.13 7.62 -9.74
C MET A 224 4.87 6.12 -9.56
N VAL A 225 3.64 5.66 -9.79
CA VAL A 225 3.32 4.22 -9.73
C VAL A 225 4.11 3.42 -10.78
N ARG A 226 4.27 3.94 -12.00
CA ARG A 226 5.09 3.28 -13.02
C ARG A 226 6.57 3.18 -12.65
N LEU A 227 7.10 4.19 -11.99
CA LEU A 227 8.48 4.13 -11.48
C LEU A 227 8.58 3.06 -10.40
N GLY A 228 7.64 3.00 -9.44
CA GLY A 228 7.59 1.94 -8.44
C GLY A 228 7.53 0.54 -9.05
N LEU A 229 6.65 0.31 -10.02
CA LEU A 229 6.55 -0.96 -10.74
C LEU A 229 7.86 -1.34 -11.44
N ARG A 230 8.59 -0.36 -11.99
CA ARG A 230 9.88 -0.61 -12.64
C ARG A 230 11.00 -0.93 -11.66
N THR A 231 11.07 -0.22 -10.54
CA THR A 231 12.11 -0.44 -9.52
C THR A 231 11.95 -1.78 -8.84
N LEU A 232 10.71 -2.26 -8.73
CA LEU A 232 10.36 -3.57 -8.15
C LEU A 232 10.37 -4.72 -9.16
N ASP A 233 10.74 -4.43 -10.43
CA ASP A 233 10.67 -5.39 -11.54
C ASP A 233 9.29 -6.03 -11.70
N GLU A 234 8.24 -5.25 -11.43
CA GLU A 234 6.86 -5.67 -11.64
C GLU A 234 6.42 -5.46 -13.10
N ARG A 235 5.43 -6.25 -13.52
CA ARG A 235 4.92 -6.22 -14.90
C ARG A 235 4.38 -4.84 -15.30
N LYS A 236 4.56 -4.46 -16.56
CA LYS A 236 4.06 -3.19 -17.11
C LYS A 236 2.58 -3.31 -17.48
N TYR A 237 1.72 -2.51 -16.83
CA TYR A 237 0.26 -2.54 -17.04
C TYR A 237 -0.27 -1.59 -18.12
N GLY A 238 0.60 -0.84 -18.83
CA GLY A 238 0.16 0.05 -19.92
C GLY A 238 -0.85 1.11 -19.47
N ALA A 239 -1.96 1.21 -20.20
CA ALA A 239 -3.04 2.18 -19.92
C ALA A 239 -3.93 1.80 -18.71
N TYR A 240 -3.94 0.53 -18.28
CA TYR A 240 -4.76 0.10 -17.15
C TYR A 240 -4.39 0.80 -15.84
N ILE A 241 -3.16 1.30 -15.70
CA ILE A 241 -2.74 2.08 -14.53
C ILE A 241 -3.62 3.31 -14.33
N TYR A 242 -3.99 4.03 -15.40
CA TYR A 242 -4.89 5.18 -15.32
C TYR A 242 -6.27 4.81 -14.79
N LEU A 243 -6.79 3.66 -15.22
CA LEU A 243 -8.07 3.15 -14.74
C LEU A 243 -8.00 2.76 -13.26
N TYR A 244 -6.94 2.08 -12.85
CA TYR A 244 -6.77 1.67 -11.45
C TYR A 244 -6.59 2.87 -10.52
N GLU A 245 -5.80 3.87 -10.93
CA GLU A 245 -5.63 5.10 -10.17
C GLU A 245 -6.95 5.87 -10.06
N LEU A 246 -7.71 5.96 -11.12
CA LEU A 246 -9.03 6.58 -11.12
C LEU A 246 -10.03 5.84 -10.21
N LEU A 247 -10.00 4.51 -10.14
CA LEU A 247 -10.91 3.71 -9.31
C LEU A 247 -10.44 3.55 -7.85
N ARG A 248 -9.18 3.88 -7.54
CA ARG A 248 -8.60 3.72 -6.21
C ARG A 248 -9.44 4.32 -5.08
N PRO A 249 -9.94 5.58 -5.17
CA PRO A 249 -10.77 6.18 -4.14
C PRO A 249 -12.11 5.47 -3.92
N LEU A 250 -12.75 5.03 -5.00
CA LEU A 250 -14.03 4.30 -4.90
C LEU A 250 -13.86 3.00 -4.10
N HIS A 251 -12.75 2.30 -4.33
CA HIS A 251 -12.44 1.09 -3.56
C HIS A 251 -12.11 1.39 -2.10
N ALA A 252 -11.41 2.48 -1.81
CA ALA A 252 -11.12 2.90 -0.44
C ALA A 252 -12.42 3.22 0.32
N ILE A 253 -13.34 3.96 -0.31
CA ILE A 253 -14.65 4.30 0.27
C ILE A 253 -15.50 3.04 0.44
N ALA A 254 -15.55 2.15 -0.57
CA ALA A 254 -16.31 0.90 -0.49
C ALA A 254 -15.85 0.03 0.68
N THR A 255 -14.53 -0.12 0.86
CA THR A 255 -13.95 -0.91 1.96
C THR A 255 -14.30 -0.32 3.33
N GLU A 256 -14.35 1.01 3.46
CA GLU A 256 -14.71 1.68 4.71
C GLU A 256 -16.21 1.57 5.01
N LEU A 257 -17.07 1.59 3.98
CA LEU A 257 -18.53 1.39 4.11
C LEU A 257 -18.89 -0.05 4.47
N GLU A 258 -18.20 -1.05 3.93
CA GLU A 258 -18.43 -2.46 4.26
C GLU A 258 -18.05 -2.78 5.71
N ARG A 259 -17.21 -1.95 6.30
CA ARG A 259 -16.77 -2.08 7.69
C ARG A 259 -17.76 -1.47 8.70
N SER A 260 -18.54 -0.44 8.30
CA SER A 260 -19.49 0.26 9.17
C SER A 260 -20.75 -0.55 9.42
#